data_c382b9c2500b82c8dd50768e79732dba
#
_entry.id   c382b9c2500b82c8dd50768e79732dba
#
_cell.length_a   1.000
_cell.length_b   1.000
_cell.length_c   1.000
_cell.angle_alpha   90.00
_cell.angle_beta   90.00
_cell.angle_gamma   90.00
#
_symmetry.space_group_name_H-M   'P 1'
#
loop_
_entity.id
_entity.type
_entity.pdbx_description
1 polymer ?
#
loop_
_entity_poly.entity_id
_entity_poly.type
_entity_poly.pdbx_seq_one_letter_code
_entity_poly.pdbx_strand_id
1 'polypeptide(L)'
;MSESFTQKEESIIKKSEAIKGAFFGAVVADALCLGSHYEYDAQKIYEAYGKKSIEKFMSPGEMMGGQTHGIGWGERNYHPGKKAGGTTDYGDYNILVLEHLAEIADPPRPFSVAALIPHWMNRLEQGWGSWICTMTQETYAQVKQGVPTEHLGGISNAMAIRHVAAHAYYETEEELVDVARKSMFTHKDAHALGGGEFFARVTHRVIHGMNPRNAIEEVAAQMGGFFKDKALQAIAKVEEEADPNSALYKEAFSDDLALTSMARLWDVGRSEPIKVGKASPTEGTLPGAVYFILKYAEQEEGLKGAMQANAMVGGDNASRSIAIGMVLGAYKGVEAIPPELKETFDQWTYCEILLEKLPLLRKVTNLDQD
;
A
#
# COMPACT_ATOMS: atom_id res chain seq x y z
N MET A 1 -3.08 -1.23 -42.28
CA MET A 1 -3.62 -0.18 -41.41
C MET A 1 -4.52 -0.73 -40.30
N SER A 2 -5.37 -1.76 -40.55
CA SER A 2 -6.28 -2.33 -39.52
C SER A 2 -5.53 -3.07 -38.37
N GLU A 3 -4.49 -3.86 -38.64
CA GLU A 3 -3.75 -4.60 -37.59
C GLU A 3 -2.98 -3.71 -36.63
N SER A 4 -2.46 -2.55 -37.07
CA SER A 4 -1.74 -1.63 -36.17
C SER A 4 -2.68 -0.83 -35.25
N PHE A 5 -3.93 -0.65 -35.67
CA PHE A 5 -4.94 0.07 -34.88
C PHE A 5 -5.43 -0.83 -33.72
N THR A 6 -5.76 -2.08 -34.05
CA THR A 6 -6.19 -3.09 -33.02
C THR A 6 -5.13 -3.35 -31.95
N GLN A 7 -3.85 -3.48 -32.32
CA GLN A 7 -2.75 -3.66 -31.36
C GLN A 7 -2.55 -2.46 -30.42
N LYS A 8 -2.78 -1.25 -30.92
CA LYS A 8 -2.69 -0.03 -30.10
C LYS A 8 -3.85 0.05 -29.09
N GLU A 9 -5.05 -0.31 -29.51
CA GLU A 9 -6.23 -0.35 -28.64
C GLU A 9 -6.06 -1.41 -27.53
N GLU A 10 -5.63 -2.63 -27.86
CA GLU A 10 -5.33 -3.68 -26.89
C GLU A 10 -4.29 -3.25 -25.87
N SER A 11 -3.23 -2.54 -26.29
CA SER A 11 -2.20 -2.00 -25.41
C SER A 11 -2.76 -0.94 -24.45
N ILE A 12 -3.66 -0.07 -24.91
CA ILE A 12 -4.30 0.97 -24.08
C ILE A 12 -5.22 0.32 -23.05
N ILE A 13 -6.04 -0.65 -23.45
CA ILE A 13 -6.93 -1.38 -22.57
C ILE A 13 -6.12 -2.12 -21.49
N LYS A 14 -5.08 -2.84 -21.88
CA LYS A 14 -4.21 -3.55 -20.92
C LYS A 14 -3.55 -2.61 -19.92
N LYS A 15 -3.09 -1.44 -20.36
CA LYS A 15 -2.52 -0.42 -19.47
C LYS A 15 -3.57 0.13 -18.50
N SER A 16 -4.80 0.38 -18.98
CA SER A 16 -5.93 0.82 -18.17
C SER A 16 -6.26 -0.20 -17.06
N GLU A 17 -6.34 -1.48 -17.42
CA GLU A 17 -6.60 -2.57 -16.47
C GLU A 17 -5.50 -2.69 -15.42
N ALA A 18 -4.23 -2.53 -15.80
CA ALA A 18 -3.11 -2.51 -14.88
C ALA A 18 -3.16 -1.30 -13.92
N ILE A 19 -3.52 -0.11 -14.41
CA ILE A 19 -3.67 1.10 -13.58
C ILE A 19 -4.83 0.95 -12.59
N LYS A 20 -6.01 0.50 -13.06
CA LYS A 20 -7.16 0.22 -12.19
C LYS A 20 -6.82 -0.85 -11.17
N GLY A 21 -6.15 -1.93 -11.62
CA GLY A 21 -5.66 -3.01 -10.77
C GLY A 21 -4.70 -2.51 -9.68
N ALA A 22 -3.78 -1.62 -10.00
CA ALA A 22 -2.88 -1.02 -9.02
C ALA A 22 -3.65 -0.27 -7.93
N PHE A 23 -4.60 0.58 -8.30
CA PHE A 23 -5.35 1.37 -7.34
C PHE A 23 -6.26 0.50 -6.46
N PHE A 24 -7.15 -0.27 -7.08
CA PHE A 24 -8.09 -1.10 -6.32
C PHE A 24 -7.39 -2.21 -5.56
N GLY A 25 -6.34 -2.81 -6.14
CA GLY A 25 -5.50 -3.77 -5.44
C GLY A 25 -4.94 -3.22 -4.14
N ALA A 26 -4.44 -1.98 -4.14
CA ALA A 26 -3.90 -1.33 -2.96
C ALA A 26 -4.97 -1.06 -1.88
N VAL A 27 -6.10 -0.41 -2.25
CA VAL A 27 -7.11 0.00 -1.26
C VAL A 27 -7.95 -1.18 -0.75
N VAL A 28 -8.19 -2.21 -1.57
CA VAL A 28 -8.86 -3.45 -1.16
C VAL A 28 -7.98 -4.29 -0.24
N ALA A 29 -6.66 -4.39 -0.54
CA ALA A 29 -5.71 -5.06 0.34
C ALA A 29 -5.59 -4.35 1.70
N ASP A 30 -5.63 -3.03 1.72
CA ASP A 30 -5.66 -2.23 2.94
C ASP A 30 -6.93 -2.50 3.75
N ALA A 31 -8.10 -2.46 3.12
CA ALA A 31 -9.38 -2.74 3.78
C ALA A 31 -9.44 -4.17 4.37
N LEU A 32 -8.82 -5.16 3.70
CA LEU A 32 -8.75 -6.53 4.20
C LEU A 32 -7.88 -6.64 5.47
N CYS A 33 -6.91 -5.75 5.64
CA CYS A 33 -6.07 -5.71 6.82
C CYS A 33 -6.76 -5.11 8.06
N LEU A 34 -7.86 -4.36 7.89
CA LEU A 34 -8.49 -3.60 8.97
C LEU A 34 -8.82 -4.44 10.22
N GLY A 35 -9.23 -5.69 10.02
CA GLY A 35 -9.59 -6.61 11.10
C GLY A 35 -8.41 -7.07 11.97
N SER A 36 -7.19 -7.05 11.44
CA SER A 36 -5.96 -7.51 12.12
C SER A 36 -4.86 -6.44 12.22
N HIS A 37 -5.15 -5.22 11.74
CA HIS A 37 -4.17 -4.13 11.76
C HIS A 37 -3.72 -3.81 13.19
N TYR A 38 -2.40 -3.74 13.38
CA TYR A 38 -1.72 -3.59 14.67
C TYR A 38 -1.88 -4.77 15.65
N GLU A 39 -2.34 -5.95 15.22
CA GLU A 39 -2.10 -7.15 16.00
C GLU A 39 -0.76 -7.78 15.56
N TYR A 40 0.17 -7.92 16.48
CA TYR A 40 1.54 -8.38 16.16
C TYR A 40 1.73 -9.89 16.39
N ASP A 41 0.75 -10.56 16.98
CA ASP A 41 0.76 -12.01 17.20
C ASP A 41 -0.04 -12.71 16.10
N ALA A 42 0.67 -13.29 15.13
CA ALA A 42 0.06 -14.05 14.03
C ALA A 42 -0.69 -15.29 14.53
N GLN A 43 -0.26 -15.92 15.62
CA GLN A 43 -0.95 -17.06 16.23
C GLN A 43 -2.30 -16.61 16.79
N LYS A 44 -2.34 -15.46 17.49
CA LYS A 44 -3.59 -14.89 18.02
C LYS A 44 -4.58 -14.58 16.89
N ILE A 45 -4.11 -14.00 15.78
CA ILE A 45 -4.94 -13.76 14.59
C ILE A 45 -5.49 -15.09 14.06
N TYR A 46 -4.64 -16.08 13.84
CA TYR A 46 -5.02 -17.40 13.32
C TYR A 46 -6.07 -18.09 14.18
N GLU A 47 -5.93 -18.07 15.49
CA GLU A 47 -6.89 -18.64 16.43
C GLU A 47 -8.20 -17.86 16.43
N ALA A 48 -8.17 -16.54 16.44
CA ALA A 48 -9.34 -15.67 16.42
C ALA A 48 -10.19 -15.89 15.16
N TYR A 49 -9.55 -16.11 14.01
CA TYR A 49 -10.22 -16.39 12.74
C TYR A 49 -10.55 -17.90 12.53
N GLY A 50 -10.56 -18.68 13.62
CA GLY A 50 -10.98 -20.08 13.61
C GLY A 50 -10.04 -20.99 12.82
N LYS A 51 -8.75 -20.68 12.82
CA LYS A 51 -7.68 -21.40 12.13
C LYS A 51 -7.84 -21.40 10.60
N LYS A 52 -8.42 -20.32 10.08
CA LYS A 52 -8.62 -20.07 8.64
C LYS A 52 -7.97 -18.76 8.23
N SER A 53 -7.85 -18.56 6.93
CA SER A 53 -7.40 -17.28 6.37
C SER A 53 -8.49 -16.19 6.47
N ILE A 54 -8.08 -14.92 6.48
CA ILE A 54 -8.98 -13.77 6.38
C ILE A 54 -9.42 -13.67 4.91
N GLU A 55 -10.71 -13.93 4.64
CA GLU A 55 -11.27 -13.97 3.28
C GLU A 55 -12.26 -12.83 2.99
N LYS A 56 -12.71 -12.12 4.02
CA LYS A 56 -13.68 -11.02 3.94
C LYS A 56 -13.26 -9.84 4.79
N PHE A 57 -13.82 -8.69 4.49
CA PHE A 57 -13.60 -7.52 5.33
C PHE A 57 -14.16 -7.69 6.73
N MET A 58 -13.48 -7.12 7.70
CA MET A 58 -13.83 -7.13 9.12
C MET A 58 -13.72 -5.72 9.68
N SER A 59 -14.53 -5.42 10.68
CA SER A 59 -14.35 -4.22 11.52
C SER A 59 -13.05 -4.34 12.32
N PRO A 60 -12.46 -3.22 12.81
CA PRO A 60 -11.19 -3.23 13.53
C PRO A 60 -11.20 -4.20 14.70
N GLY A 61 -10.32 -5.20 14.67
CA GLY A 61 -10.19 -6.22 15.72
C GLY A 61 -11.45 -7.06 15.97
N GLU A 62 -12.39 -7.14 15.00
CA GLU A 62 -13.72 -7.74 15.17
C GLU A 62 -13.68 -9.11 15.84
N MET A 63 -12.79 -10.00 15.39
CA MET A 63 -12.66 -11.34 15.95
C MET A 63 -11.80 -11.38 17.23
N MET A 64 -11.26 -10.24 17.65
CA MET A 64 -10.38 -10.08 18.83
C MET A 64 -10.98 -9.10 19.87
N GLY A 65 -12.30 -9.03 19.95
CA GLY A 65 -13.00 -8.18 20.93
C GLY A 65 -13.05 -6.70 20.57
N GLY A 66 -12.82 -6.34 19.29
CA GLY A 66 -12.85 -4.97 18.81
C GLY A 66 -11.57 -4.18 19.08
N GLN A 67 -10.49 -4.86 19.46
CA GLN A 67 -9.20 -4.26 19.81
C GLN A 67 -8.05 -5.09 19.23
N THR A 68 -6.91 -4.44 18.99
CA THR A 68 -5.65 -5.08 18.60
C THR A 68 -4.49 -4.54 19.43
N HIS A 69 -3.41 -5.33 19.60
CA HIS A 69 -2.27 -4.96 20.43
C HIS A 69 -1.14 -4.38 19.58
N GLY A 70 -1.11 -3.04 19.48
CA GLY A 70 0.02 -2.33 18.89
C GLY A 70 1.22 -2.29 19.83
N ILE A 71 2.27 -3.02 19.50
CA ILE A 71 3.51 -3.07 20.31
C ILE A 71 3.99 -1.65 20.64
N GLY A 72 4.15 -1.36 21.94
CA GLY A 72 4.53 -0.05 22.46
C GLY A 72 3.40 1.00 22.46
N TRP A 73 2.19 0.69 21.94
CA TRP A 73 1.02 1.58 21.94
C TRP A 73 -0.15 1.04 22.75
N GLY A 74 -0.07 -0.24 23.18
CA GLY A 74 -1.06 -0.93 23.98
C GLY A 74 -2.26 -1.46 23.17
N GLU A 75 -3.19 -2.08 23.90
CA GLU A 75 -4.40 -2.66 23.35
C GLU A 75 -5.49 -1.58 23.21
N ARG A 76 -6.04 -1.44 21.99
CA ARG A 76 -7.12 -0.50 21.68
C ARG A 76 -7.74 -0.75 20.31
N ASN A 77 -8.88 -0.09 20.05
CA ASN A 77 -9.35 0.11 18.68
C ASN A 77 -8.58 1.29 18.05
N TYR A 78 -7.75 1.00 17.05
CA TYR A 78 -6.97 2.02 16.33
C TYR A 78 -7.79 2.76 15.25
N HIS A 79 -8.94 2.23 14.85
CA HIS A 79 -9.80 2.81 13.81
C HIS A 79 -11.26 2.91 14.28
N PRO A 80 -11.56 3.73 15.31
CA PRO A 80 -12.85 3.69 16.02
C PRO A 80 -14.05 4.09 15.16
N GLY A 81 -13.83 4.81 14.05
CA GLY A 81 -14.88 5.21 13.10
C GLY A 81 -15.05 4.29 11.90
N LYS A 82 -14.31 3.16 11.84
CA LYS A 82 -14.33 2.25 10.70
C LYS A 82 -15.15 0.99 10.94
N LYS A 83 -15.64 0.42 9.84
CA LYS A 83 -16.40 -0.84 9.79
C LYS A 83 -15.83 -1.74 8.71
N ALA A 84 -16.31 -2.99 8.65
CA ALA A 84 -15.99 -3.90 7.56
C ALA A 84 -16.27 -3.26 6.19
N GLY A 85 -15.33 -3.35 5.26
CA GLY A 85 -15.38 -2.69 3.95
C GLY A 85 -14.75 -1.29 3.90
N GLY A 86 -14.46 -0.68 5.05
CA GLY A 86 -13.71 0.57 5.13
C GLY A 86 -12.18 0.35 5.10
N THR A 87 -11.45 1.40 4.79
CA THR A 87 -9.98 1.43 4.75
C THR A 87 -9.37 1.83 6.09
N THR A 88 -8.08 1.51 6.28
CA THR A 88 -7.26 2.12 7.35
C THR A 88 -6.87 3.56 6.96
N ASP A 89 -6.05 4.22 7.78
CA ASP A 89 -5.49 5.53 7.44
C ASP A 89 -4.61 5.51 6.17
N TYR A 90 -3.93 4.41 5.86
CA TYR A 90 -3.16 4.28 4.62
C TYR A 90 -4.06 4.33 3.37
N GLY A 91 -5.16 3.59 3.36
CA GLY A 91 -6.15 3.64 2.28
C GLY A 91 -6.85 4.99 2.21
N ASP A 92 -7.23 5.58 3.35
CA ASP A 92 -7.87 6.91 3.42
C ASP A 92 -6.99 8.00 2.79
N TYR A 93 -5.67 7.99 3.04
CA TYR A 93 -4.75 8.91 2.39
C TYR A 93 -4.66 8.71 0.87
N ASN A 94 -4.70 7.47 0.39
CA ASN A 94 -4.70 7.18 -1.04
C ASN A 94 -6.00 7.66 -1.72
N ILE A 95 -7.14 7.53 -1.05
CA ILE A 95 -8.42 8.05 -1.54
C ILE A 95 -8.43 9.58 -1.52
N LEU A 96 -7.88 10.21 -0.49
CA LEU A 96 -7.74 11.68 -0.43
C LEU A 96 -6.86 12.21 -1.59
N VAL A 97 -5.78 11.52 -1.93
CA VAL A 97 -4.94 11.90 -3.08
C VAL A 97 -5.68 11.67 -4.40
N LEU A 98 -6.47 10.59 -4.53
CA LEU A 98 -7.33 10.37 -5.70
C LEU A 98 -8.33 11.51 -5.89
N GLU A 99 -9.00 11.93 -4.83
CA GLU A 99 -9.95 13.05 -4.87
C GLU A 99 -9.30 14.33 -5.35
N HIS A 100 -8.13 14.66 -4.77
CA HIS A 100 -7.37 15.84 -5.19
C HIS A 100 -6.94 15.77 -6.65
N LEU A 101 -6.45 14.62 -7.13
CA LEU A 101 -6.07 14.44 -8.53
C LEU A 101 -7.30 14.55 -9.46
N ALA A 102 -8.46 14.04 -9.06
CA ALA A 102 -9.69 14.17 -9.82
C ALA A 102 -10.18 15.62 -9.94
N GLU A 103 -9.99 16.44 -8.91
CA GLU A 103 -10.33 17.88 -8.93
C GLU A 103 -9.42 18.68 -9.86
N ILE A 104 -8.15 18.29 -9.98
CA ILE A 104 -7.16 18.99 -10.82
C ILE A 104 -7.01 18.38 -12.23
N ALA A 105 -7.85 17.40 -12.58
CA ALA A 105 -7.73 16.64 -13.83
C ALA A 105 -8.24 17.38 -15.07
N ASP A 106 -9.09 18.40 -14.91
CA ASP A 106 -9.70 19.11 -16.07
C ASP A 106 -9.79 20.63 -15.85
N PRO A 107 -8.94 21.45 -16.50
CA PRO A 107 -7.74 21.02 -17.25
C PRO A 107 -6.66 20.44 -16.33
N PRO A 108 -5.83 19.52 -16.80
CA PRO A 108 -4.80 18.89 -15.97
C PRO A 108 -3.82 19.91 -15.37
N ARG A 109 -3.61 19.84 -14.05
CA ARG A 109 -2.70 20.69 -13.29
C ARG A 109 -1.73 19.83 -12.48
N PRO A 110 -0.51 20.32 -12.18
CA PRO A 110 0.44 19.61 -11.35
C PRO A 110 -0.09 19.36 -9.93
N PHE A 111 0.26 18.23 -9.34
CA PHE A 111 -0.02 17.92 -7.93
C PHE A 111 0.60 18.98 -7.01
N SER A 112 -0.17 19.45 -6.05
CA SER A 112 0.25 20.47 -5.11
C SER A 112 -0.12 20.10 -3.68
N VAL A 113 0.87 19.97 -2.82
CA VAL A 113 0.67 19.77 -1.37
C VAL A 113 -0.10 20.93 -0.76
N ALA A 114 0.21 22.17 -1.16
CA ALA A 114 -0.49 23.36 -0.66
C ALA A 114 -2.00 23.34 -0.97
N ALA A 115 -2.38 22.81 -2.15
CA ALA A 115 -3.79 22.65 -2.52
C ALA A 115 -4.46 21.46 -1.84
N LEU A 116 -3.71 20.40 -1.51
CA LEU A 116 -4.23 19.22 -0.80
C LEU A 116 -4.50 19.50 0.68
N ILE A 117 -3.67 20.32 1.34
CA ILE A 117 -3.74 20.58 2.79
C ILE A 117 -5.14 21.00 3.28
N PRO A 118 -5.87 21.94 2.63
CA PRO A 118 -7.21 22.31 3.09
C PRO A 118 -8.18 21.12 3.16
N HIS A 119 -8.17 20.22 2.18
CA HIS A 119 -9.00 19.02 2.16
C HIS A 119 -8.60 18.05 3.26
N TRP A 120 -7.29 17.82 3.44
CA TRP A 120 -6.74 17.01 4.51
C TRP A 120 -7.10 17.54 5.90
N MET A 121 -6.93 18.84 6.14
CA MET A 121 -7.30 19.50 7.40
C MET A 121 -8.79 19.33 7.71
N ASN A 122 -9.64 19.60 6.71
CA ASN A 122 -11.09 19.46 6.86
C ASN A 122 -11.49 18.03 7.25
N ARG A 123 -10.88 17.00 6.65
CA ARG A 123 -11.14 15.60 7.05
C ARG A 123 -10.74 15.31 8.48
N LEU A 124 -9.57 15.79 8.93
CA LEU A 124 -9.15 15.62 10.31
C LEU A 124 -10.10 16.29 11.30
N GLU A 125 -10.58 17.50 10.99
CA GLU A 125 -11.49 18.28 11.83
C GLU A 125 -12.92 17.72 11.87
N GLN A 126 -13.36 17.07 10.80
CA GLN A 126 -14.67 16.41 10.74
C GLN A 126 -14.70 15.02 11.37
N GLY A 127 -13.56 14.48 11.77
CA GLY A 127 -13.40 13.12 12.30
C GLY A 127 -13.01 12.12 11.22
N TRP A 128 -11.70 11.88 11.12
CA TRP A 128 -11.09 10.97 10.13
C TRP A 128 -11.58 9.51 10.26
N GLY A 129 -11.91 9.08 11.50
CA GLY A 129 -12.36 7.71 11.78
C GLY A 129 -11.24 6.66 11.84
N SER A 130 -10.11 6.92 11.21
CA SER A 130 -8.91 6.09 11.21
C SER A 130 -7.89 6.56 12.25
N TRP A 131 -6.81 5.79 12.40
CA TRP A 131 -5.67 6.13 13.24
C TRP A 131 -5.04 7.46 12.81
N ILE A 132 -4.85 8.35 13.77
CA ILE A 132 -4.10 9.59 13.60
C ILE A 132 -2.73 9.42 14.26
N CYS A 133 -1.74 9.00 13.45
CA CYS A 133 -0.39 8.75 13.94
C CYS A 133 0.32 10.04 14.37
N THR A 134 1.42 9.91 15.10
CA THR A 134 2.22 11.05 15.59
C THR A 134 2.62 12.01 14.46
N MET A 135 3.01 11.48 13.28
CA MET A 135 3.41 12.32 12.16
C MET A 135 2.24 13.16 11.61
N THR A 136 1.04 12.59 11.57
CA THR A 136 -0.17 13.33 11.20
C THR A 136 -0.46 14.44 12.22
N GLN A 137 -0.38 14.14 13.53
CA GLN A 137 -0.62 15.11 14.60
C GLN A 137 0.39 16.26 14.57
N GLU A 138 1.68 15.95 14.44
CA GLU A 138 2.76 16.95 14.33
C GLU A 138 2.59 17.83 13.10
N THR A 139 2.31 17.24 11.94
CA THR A 139 2.10 17.99 10.70
C THR A 139 0.87 18.90 10.80
N TYR A 140 -0.23 18.41 11.42
CA TYR A 140 -1.41 19.21 11.66
C TYR A 140 -1.07 20.46 12.50
N ALA A 141 -0.32 20.28 13.59
CA ALA A 141 0.13 21.38 14.43
C ALA A 141 1.04 22.37 13.66
N GLN A 142 1.95 21.86 12.82
CA GLN A 142 2.82 22.68 11.96
C GLN A 142 1.99 23.54 10.99
N VAL A 143 0.97 22.96 10.33
CA VAL A 143 0.08 23.70 9.41
C VAL A 143 -0.66 24.80 10.17
N LYS A 144 -1.22 24.52 11.36
CA LYS A 144 -1.88 25.54 12.20
C LYS A 144 -0.94 26.66 12.65
N GLN A 145 0.35 26.40 12.75
CA GLN A 145 1.38 27.39 13.07
C GLN A 145 1.88 28.17 11.85
N GLY A 146 1.38 27.86 10.64
CA GLY A 146 1.79 28.52 9.41
C GLY A 146 3.17 28.10 8.89
N VAL A 147 3.65 26.88 9.24
CA VAL A 147 4.90 26.34 8.69
C VAL A 147 4.73 26.17 7.18
N PRO A 148 5.70 26.64 6.36
CA PRO A 148 5.67 26.46 4.91
C PRO A 148 5.58 24.98 4.49
N THR A 149 4.89 24.70 3.39
CA THR A 149 4.60 23.33 2.96
C THR A 149 5.85 22.48 2.71
N GLU A 150 6.94 23.08 2.25
CA GLU A 150 8.24 22.42 2.03
C GLU A 150 8.96 22.03 3.34
N HIS A 151 8.49 22.52 4.46
CA HIS A 151 9.04 22.24 5.80
C HIS A 151 8.13 21.37 6.67
N LEU A 152 6.98 20.94 6.16
CA LEU A 152 6.05 20.08 6.88
C LEU A 152 6.59 18.67 7.09
N GLY A 153 6.03 17.97 8.07
CA GLY A 153 6.28 16.58 8.37
C GLY A 153 7.28 16.35 9.50
N GLY A 154 7.31 15.12 9.98
CA GLY A 154 8.20 14.64 11.04
C GLY A 154 9.22 13.63 10.54
N ILE A 155 10.05 13.13 11.47
CA ILE A 155 11.24 12.31 11.20
C ILE A 155 10.97 10.79 11.26
N SER A 156 9.71 10.35 11.35
CA SER A 156 9.40 8.91 11.29
C SER A 156 9.82 8.33 9.94
N ASN A 157 10.45 7.16 9.98
CA ASN A 157 10.83 6.41 8.80
C ASN A 157 9.75 5.38 8.37
N ALA A 158 8.49 5.56 8.79
CA ALA A 158 7.37 4.75 8.35
C ALA A 158 7.10 4.92 6.86
N MET A 159 6.94 3.82 6.13
CA MET A 159 6.65 3.82 4.70
C MET A 159 5.17 4.10 4.44
N ALA A 160 4.80 5.37 4.28
CA ALA A 160 3.43 5.81 4.11
C ALA A 160 3.10 6.12 2.64
N ILE A 161 2.94 5.08 1.80
CA ILE A 161 2.63 5.22 0.37
C ILE A 161 1.24 5.85 0.19
N ARG A 162 1.16 6.95 -0.61
CA ARG A 162 -0.08 7.73 -0.84
C ARG A 162 -0.30 8.12 -2.30
N HIS A 163 0.51 7.62 -3.21
CA HIS A 163 0.54 8.06 -4.60
C HIS A 163 -0.14 7.08 -5.58
N VAL A 164 -0.86 6.08 -5.10
CA VAL A 164 -1.35 5.00 -5.99
C VAL A 164 -2.18 5.54 -7.17
N ALA A 165 -3.04 6.53 -6.93
CA ALA A 165 -3.84 7.18 -7.98
C ALA A 165 -3.01 7.98 -9.00
N ALA A 166 -1.77 8.37 -8.66
CA ALA A 166 -0.91 9.13 -9.56
C ALA A 166 -0.54 8.34 -10.84
N HIS A 167 -0.55 7.00 -10.80
CA HIS A 167 -0.36 6.16 -11.98
C HIS A 167 -1.48 6.29 -13.03
N ALA A 168 -2.64 6.83 -12.68
CA ALA A 168 -3.71 7.17 -13.61
C ALA A 168 -3.61 8.61 -14.12
N TYR A 169 -2.73 9.42 -13.54
CA TYR A 169 -2.61 10.85 -13.85
C TYR A 169 -1.35 11.17 -14.66
N TYR A 170 -0.20 10.61 -14.29
CA TYR A 170 1.12 10.91 -14.84
C TYR A 170 1.64 9.78 -15.72
N GLU A 171 2.30 10.17 -16.83
CA GLU A 171 2.81 9.22 -17.83
C GLU A 171 4.26 8.79 -17.52
N THR A 172 5.08 9.67 -16.93
CA THR A 172 6.51 9.43 -16.75
C THR A 172 6.86 8.97 -15.35
N GLU A 173 7.94 8.18 -15.24
CA GLU A 173 8.44 7.70 -13.93
C GLU A 173 8.91 8.86 -13.06
N GLU A 174 9.49 9.91 -13.65
CA GLU A 174 9.98 11.09 -12.93
C GLU A 174 8.84 11.89 -12.26
N GLU A 175 7.74 12.12 -12.99
CA GLU A 175 6.54 12.78 -12.43
C GLU A 175 5.93 11.96 -11.30
N LEU A 176 5.86 10.64 -11.45
CA LEU A 176 5.36 9.74 -10.41
C LEU A 176 6.23 9.77 -9.14
N VAL A 177 7.55 9.79 -9.29
CA VAL A 177 8.50 9.92 -8.18
C VAL A 177 8.30 11.25 -7.43
N ASP A 178 8.14 12.35 -8.16
CA ASP A 178 7.88 13.66 -7.55
C ASP A 178 6.60 13.64 -6.71
N VAL A 179 5.51 13.09 -7.25
CA VAL A 179 4.23 12.96 -6.51
C VAL A 179 4.35 11.96 -5.36
N ALA A 180 5.05 10.84 -5.54
CA ALA A 180 5.26 9.86 -4.47
C ALA A 180 5.91 10.50 -3.24
N ARG A 181 6.93 11.32 -3.44
CA ARG A 181 7.61 12.03 -2.36
C ARG A 181 6.75 13.15 -1.77
N LYS A 182 6.09 13.96 -2.60
CA LYS A 182 5.25 15.09 -2.17
C LYS A 182 3.99 14.65 -1.43
N SER A 183 3.34 13.57 -1.86
CA SER A 183 2.13 13.06 -1.21
C SER A 183 2.39 12.57 0.23
N MET A 184 3.63 12.21 0.54
CA MET A 184 4.06 11.85 1.90
C MET A 184 4.44 13.07 2.75
N PHE A 185 3.81 14.21 2.57
CA PHE A 185 4.13 15.50 3.21
C PHE A 185 4.15 15.48 4.75
N THR A 186 3.64 14.43 5.39
CA THR A 186 3.75 14.23 6.84
C THR A 186 5.07 13.58 7.27
N HIS A 187 5.92 13.17 6.32
CA HIS A 187 7.20 12.48 6.58
C HIS A 187 8.36 13.21 5.88
N LYS A 188 9.51 13.29 6.55
CA LYS A 188 10.75 13.88 6.02
C LYS A 188 11.91 12.89 5.95
N ASP A 189 11.76 11.73 6.59
CA ASP A 189 12.83 10.74 6.62
C ASP A 189 13.15 10.24 5.21
N ALA A 190 14.45 10.14 4.90
CA ALA A 190 14.92 9.76 3.57
C ALA A 190 14.54 8.32 3.19
N HIS A 191 14.50 7.40 4.15
CA HIS A 191 14.09 6.01 3.91
C HIS A 191 12.58 5.92 3.70
N ALA A 192 11.78 6.68 4.48
CA ALA A 192 10.34 6.74 4.28
C ALA A 192 9.99 7.24 2.88
N LEU A 193 10.52 8.39 2.48
CA LEU A 193 10.29 8.98 1.16
C LEU A 193 10.83 8.09 0.03
N GLY A 194 12.01 7.50 0.23
CA GLY A 194 12.61 6.58 -0.74
C GLY A 194 11.85 5.26 -0.87
N GLY A 195 11.19 4.78 0.19
CA GLY A 195 10.30 3.62 0.12
C GLY A 195 9.09 3.87 -0.78
N GLY A 196 8.48 5.06 -0.67
CA GLY A 196 7.42 5.50 -1.58
C GLY A 196 7.91 5.60 -3.03
N GLU A 197 9.08 6.20 -3.26
CA GLU A 197 9.73 6.25 -4.57
C GLU A 197 10.01 4.87 -5.14
N PHE A 198 10.55 3.95 -4.32
CA PHE A 198 10.85 2.57 -4.73
C PHE A 198 9.62 1.90 -5.36
N PHE A 199 8.51 1.92 -4.67
CA PHE A 199 7.28 1.29 -5.18
C PHE A 199 6.60 2.08 -6.29
N ALA A 200 6.76 3.41 -6.38
CA ALA A 200 6.32 4.18 -7.54
C ALA A 200 7.03 3.72 -8.82
N ARG A 201 8.36 3.56 -8.77
CA ARG A 201 9.16 3.06 -9.89
C ARG A 201 8.83 1.61 -10.26
N VAL A 202 8.75 0.72 -9.26
CA VAL A 202 8.40 -0.69 -9.48
C VAL A 202 7.04 -0.80 -10.17
N THR A 203 6.01 -0.13 -9.63
CA THR A 203 4.65 -0.19 -10.18
C THR A 203 4.58 0.39 -11.59
N HIS A 204 5.27 1.51 -11.84
CA HIS A 204 5.34 2.09 -13.18
C HIS A 204 5.88 1.08 -14.20
N ARG A 205 6.97 0.39 -13.90
CA ARG A 205 7.55 -0.64 -14.79
C ARG A 205 6.62 -1.83 -14.98
N VAL A 206 5.92 -2.26 -13.93
CA VAL A 206 4.94 -3.35 -14.02
C VAL A 206 3.75 -2.95 -14.89
N ILE A 207 3.21 -1.74 -14.76
CA ILE A 207 2.15 -1.20 -15.65
C ILE A 207 2.61 -1.20 -17.12
N HIS A 208 3.90 -1.00 -17.36
CA HIS A 208 4.50 -1.05 -18.71
C HIS A 208 4.93 -2.46 -19.15
N GLY A 209 4.48 -3.50 -18.44
CA GLY A 209 4.62 -4.90 -18.84
C GLY A 209 5.85 -5.63 -18.29
N MET A 210 6.62 -5.02 -17.41
CA MET A 210 7.73 -5.70 -16.75
C MET A 210 7.19 -6.66 -15.66
N ASN A 211 7.81 -7.84 -15.56
CA ASN A 211 7.53 -8.76 -14.45
C ASN A 211 7.95 -8.13 -13.11
N PRO A 212 7.18 -8.32 -12.00
CA PRO A 212 7.47 -7.72 -10.71
C PRO A 212 8.89 -8.01 -10.19
N ARG A 213 9.42 -9.22 -10.36
CA ARG A 213 10.78 -9.57 -9.95
C ARG A 213 11.81 -8.69 -10.66
N ASN A 214 11.73 -8.61 -11.98
CA ASN A 214 12.64 -7.81 -12.77
C ASN A 214 12.54 -6.32 -12.41
N ALA A 215 11.32 -5.81 -12.24
CA ALA A 215 11.09 -4.42 -11.83
C ALA A 215 11.72 -4.11 -10.48
N ILE A 216 11.56 -5.01 -9.50
CA ILE A 216 12.18 -4.88 -8.16
C ILE A 216 13.70 -4.89 -8.25
N GLU A 217 14.29 -5.84 -8.97
CA GLU A 217 15.75 -5.98 -9.11
C GLU A 217 16.36 -4.75 -9.81
N GLU A 218 15.75 -4.25 -10.88
CA GLU A 218 16.22 -3.05 -11.58
C GLU A 218 16.10 -1.78 -10.73
N VAL A 219 14.98 -1.57 -10.06
CA VAL A 219 14.79 -0.41 -9.17
C VAL A 219 15.75 -0.48 -7.98
N ALA A 220 15.93 -1.67 -7.39
CA ALA A 220 16.90 -1.89 -6.33
C ALA A 220 18.33 -1.56 -6.77
N ALA A 221 18.72 -1.97 -7.96
CA ALA A 221 20.02 -1.66 -8.54
C ALA A 221 20.17 -0.14 -8.81
N GLN A 222 19.13 0.50 -9.31
CA GLN A 222 19.10 1.95 -9.61
C GLN A 222 19.22 2.79 -8.34
N MET A 223 18.44 2.48 -7.29
CA MET A 223 18.45 3.25 -6.05
C MET A 223 19.65 2.93 -5.15
N GLY A 224 20.18 1.72 -5.23
CA GLY A 224 21.39 1.31 -4.50
C GLY A 224 21.22 1.27 -2.96
N GLY A 225 22.34 1.12 -2.25
CA GLY A 225 22.45 1.23 -0.80
C GLY A 225 21.34 0.50 -0.03
N PHE A 226 20.72 1.20 0.89
CA PHE A 226 19.65 0.68 1.76
C PHE A 226 18.54 -0.06 0.99
N PHE A 227 18.04 0.51 -0.11
CA PHE A 227 16.93 -0.06 -0.87
C PHE A 227 17.33 -1.37 -1.57
N LYS A 228 18.54 -1.40 -2.14
CA LYS A 228 19.10 -2.62 -2.73
C LYS A 228 19.27 -3.72 -1.67
N ASP A 229 19.85 -3.38 -0.52
CA ASP A 229 20.11 -4.35 0.54
C ASP A 229 18.79 -4.95 1.07
N LYS A 230 17.74 -4.13 1.25
CA LYS A 230 16.44 -4.59 1.71
C LYS A 230 15.70 -5.43 0.67
N ALA A 231 15.78 -5.09 -0.60
CA ALA A 231 15.21 -5.89 -1.68
C ALA A 231 15.91 -7.25 -1.78
N LEU A 232 17.26 -7.29 -1.75
CA LEU A 232 18.03 -8.53 -1.76
C LEU A 232 17.76 -9.43 -0.55
N GLN A 233 17.55 -8.83 0.63
CA GLN A 233 17.16 -9.56 1.84
C GLN A 233 15.82 -10.29 1.64
N ALA A 234 14.83 -9.64 1.02
CA ALA A 234 13.54 -10.25 0.72
C ALA A 234 13.64 -11.34 -0.36
N ILE A 235 14.41 -11.10 -1.41
CA ILE A 235 14.68 -12.09 -2.47
C ILE A 235 15.27 -13.35 -1.86
N ALA A 236 16.30 -13.21 -1.01
CA ALA A 236 16.92 -14.35 -0.33
C ALA A 236 15.93 -15.13 0.55
N LYS A 237 14.96 -14.46 1.19
CA LYS A 237 13.92 -15.14 1.98
C LYS A 237 12.93 -15.94 1.14
N VAL A 238 12.55 -15.44 -0.02
CA VAL A 238 11.72 -16.19 -0.97
C VAL A 238 12.46 -17.43 -1.49
N GLU A 239 13.74 -17.31 -1.78
CA GLU A 239 14.58 -18.42 -2.23
C GLU A 239 14.81 -19.45 -1.11
N GLU A 240 15.03 -19.00 0.13
CA GLU A 240 15.14 -19.86 1.32
C GLU A 240 13.85 -20.65 1.55
N GLU A 241 12.69 -20.03 1.42
CA GLU A 241 11.38 -20.70 1.59
C GLU A 241 11.13 -21.72 0.47
N ALA A 242 11.61 -21.50 -0.72
CA ALA A 242 11.50 -22.46 -1.83
C ALA A 242 12.41 -23.70 -1.67
N ASP A 243 13.42 -23.67 -0.78
CA ASP A 243 14.30 -24.79 -0.49
C ASP A 243 13.64 -25.81 0.47
N PRO A 244 13.35 -27.05 0.02
CA PRO A 244 12.74 -28.07 0.88
C PRO A 244 13.55 -28.46 2.12
N ASN A 245 14.85 -28.11 2.17
CA ASN A 245 15.71 -28.37 3.31
C ASN A 245 15.70 -27.22 4.33
N SER A 246 15.15 -26.09 3.99
CA SER A 246 15.06 -24.93 4.87
C SER A 246 14.07 -25.13 6.02
N ALA A 247 14.39 -24.56 7.19
CA ALA A 247 13.45 -24.49 8.30
C ALA A 247 12.21 -23.66 7.93
N LEU A 248 12.39 -22.61 7.12
CA LEU A 248 11.30 -21.73 6.68
C LEU A 248 10.28 -22.48 5.80
N TYR A 249 10.73 -23.39 4.93
CA TYR A 249 9.84 -24.21 4.11
C TYR A 249 8.87 -25.09 4.91
N LYS A 250 9.31 -25.53 6.10
CA LYS A 250 8.56 -26.46 6.97
C LYS A 250 7.74 -25.73 8.05
N GLU A 251 7.89 -24.45 8.17
CA GLU A 251 7.25 -23.63 9.22
C GLU A 251 5.78 -23.35 8.88
N ALA A 252 4.87 -23.64 9.81
CA ALA A 252 3.42 -23.40 9.62
C ALA A 252 3.07 -21.89 9.46
N PHE A 253 3.89 -21.03 10.06
CA PHE A 253 3.78 -19.58 9.95
C PHE A 253 4.96 -18.97 9.17
N SER A 254 5.28 -19.59 8.01
CA SER A 254 6.44 -19.22 7.20
C SER A 254 6.50 -17.74 6.85
N ASP A 255 5.37 -17.10 6.55
CA ASP A 255 5.31 -15.67 6.26
C ASP A 255 5.67 -14.82 7.49
N ASP A 256 5.15 -15.17 8.66
CA ASP A 256 5.47 -14.47 9.92
C ASP A 256 6.95 -14.64 10.29
N LEU A 257 7.47 -15.86 10.16
CA LEU A 257 8.88 -16.15 10.40
C LEU A 257 9.80 -15.41 9.41
N ALA A 258 9.43 -15.37 8.14
CA ALA A 258 10.18 -14.64 7.11
C ALA A 258 10.31 -13.15 7.47
N LEU A 259 9.19 -12.49 7.78
CA LEU A 259 9.19 -11.07 8.14
C LEU A 259 9.97 -10.81 9.44
N THR A 260 9.76 -11.63 10.47
CA THR A 260 10.43 -11.45 11.77
C THR A 260 11.92 -11.75 11.71
N SER A 261 12.36 -12.66 10.84
CA SER A 261 13.78 -12.98 10.63
C SER A 261 14.54 -11.90 9.85
N MET A 262 13.85 -11.08 9.06
CA MET A 262 14.42 -9.92 8.36
C MET A 262 14.49 -8.67 9.27
N ALA A 263 14.09 -8.77 10.53
CA ALA A 263 14.02 -7.67 11.45
C ALA A 263 15.21 -7.63 12.41
N ARG A 264 15.51 -6.43 12.89
CA ARG A 264 16.25 -6.25 14.13
C ARG A 264 15.31 -5.97 15.28
N LEU A 265 15.78 -6.24 16.51
CA LEU A 265 15.11 -5.79 17.71
C LEU A 265 15.41 -4.30 17.93
N TRP A 266 14.37 -3.51 18.13
CA TRP A 266 14.47 -2.07 18.34
C TRP A 266 13.88 -1.69 19.71
N ASP A 267 14.73 -1.27 20.63
CA ASP A 267 14.33 -0.67 21.90
C ASP A 267 14.31 0.85 21.75
N VAL A 268 13.12 1.44 21.77
CA VAL A 268 12.93 2.88 21.59
C VAL A 268 12.37 3.55 22.85
N GLY A 269 12.74 3.06 24.03
CA GLY A 269 12.26 3.58 25.31
C GLY A 269 10.78 3.31 25.57
N ARG A 270 10.22 2.27 24.95
CA ARG A 270 8.87 1.77 25.17
C ARG A 270 8.89 0.60 26.15
N SER A 271 7.72 0.26 26.68
CA SER A 271 7.56 -0.87 27.61
C SER A 271 7.89 -2.23 26.97
N GLU A 272 7.82 -2.31 25.64
CA GLU A 272 8.04 -3.54 24.87
C GLU A 272 9.04 -3.28 23.73
N PRO A 273 9.98 -4.21 23.48
CA PRO A 273 10.87 -4.12 22.33
C PRO A 273 10.10 -4.41 21.02
N ILE A 274 10.48 -3.70 19.96
CA ILE A 274 9.84 -3.85 18.63
C ILE A 274 10.76 -4.62 17.69
N LYS A 275 10.24 -5.71 17.12
CA LYS A 275 10.82 -6.32 15.92
C LYS A 275 10.38 -5.54 14.69
N VAL A 276 11.31 -4.90 14.02
CA VAL A 276 11.03 -3.96 12.91
C VAL A 276 10.37 -4.62 11.71
N GLY A 277 10.56 -5.92 11.47
CA GLY A 277 10.02 -6.62 10.31
C GLY A 277 8.49 -6.57 10.13
N LYS A 278 7.74 -6.45 11.24
CA LYS A 278 6.27 -6.31 11.21
C LYS A 278 5.78 -4.90 11.51
N ALA A 279 6.69 -3.96 11.79
CA ALA A 279 6.37 -2.60 12.20
C ALA A 279 6.44 -1.61 11.01
N SER A 280 5.99 -0.38 11.25
CA SER A 280 5.88 0.68 10.24
C SER A 280 7.18 1.13 9.55
N PRO A 281 8.39 1.09 10.20
CA PRO A 281 9.61 1.54 9.57
C PRO A 281 9.88 0.88 8.22
N THR A 282 10.34 1.67 7.26
CA THR A 282 10.69 1.21 5.90
C THR A 282 11.69 0.05 5.91
N GLU A 283 12.54 -0.02 6.94
CA GLU A 283 13.47 -1.14 7.16
C GLU A 283 12.79 -2.52 7.21
N GLY A 284 11.57 -2.59 7.74
CA GLY A 284 10.77 -3.82 7.80
C GLY A 284 9.66 -3.87 6.73
N THR A 285 9.00 -2.75 6.50
CA THR A 285 7.85 -2.68 5.58
C THR A 285 8.25 -2.93 4.13
N LEU A 286 9.38 -2.37 3.68
CA LEU A 286 9.84 -2.55 2.30
C LEU A 286 10.21 -4.01 2.01
N PRO A 287 11.13 -4.66 2.77
CA PRO A 287 11.45 -6.07 2.49
C PRO A 287 10.25 -7.00 2.70
N GLY A 288 9.36 -6.69 3.67
CA GLY A 288 8.13 -7.46 3.87
C GLY A 288 7.19 -7.39 2.67
N ALA A 289 6.96 -6.21 2.11
CA ALA A 289 6.16 -6.05 0.90
C ALA A 289 6.80 -6.74 -0.32
N VAL A 290 8.10 -6.57 -0.53
CA VAL A 290 8.86 -7.26 -1.60
C VAL A 290 8.75 -8.78 -1.48
N TYR A 291 8.88 -9.33 -0.26
CA TYR A 291 8.72 -10.76 -0.01
C TYR A 291 7.35 -11.27 -0.48
N PHE A 292 6.24 -10.63 -0.07
CA PHE A 292 4.90 -11.05 -0.49
C PHE A 292 4.70 -10.90 -2.00
N ILE A 293 5.16 -9.80 -2.60
CA ILE A 293 5.07 -9.60 -4.05
C ILE A 293 5.76 -10.74 -4.79
N LEU A 294 6.99 -11.06 -4.45
CA LEU A 294 7.77 -12.10 -5.13
C LEU A 294 7.21 -13.50 -4.90
N LYS A 295 6.78 -13.81 -3.67
CA LYS A 295 6.24 -15.12 -3.32
C LYS A 295 4.94 -15.42 -4.10
N TYR A 296 4.11 -14.43 -4.30
CA TYR A 296 2.76 -14.61 -4.85
C TYR A 296 2.61 -14.20 -6.32
N ALA A 297 3.56 -13.47 -6.92
CA ALA A 297 3.42 -12.94 -8.28
C ALA A 297 3.07 -14.00 -9.33
N GLU A 298 3.69 -15.18 -9.27
CA GLU A 298 3.51 -16.25 -10.26
C GLU A 298 2.40 -17.25 -9.90
N GLN A 299 1.76 -17.09 -8.74
CA GLN A 299 0.63 -17.95 -8.35
C GLN A 299 -0.65 -17.54 -9.10
N GLU A 300 -1.54 -18.47 -9.36
CA GLU A 300 -2.81 -18.24 -10.07
C GLU A 300 -3.67 -17.19 -9.34
N GLU A 301 -3.95 -17.42 -8.05
CA GLU A 301 -4.65 -16.44 -7.17
C GLU A 301 -3.66 -15.52 -6.42
N GLY A 302 -2.57 -15.11 -7.08
CA GLY A 302 -1.46 -14.45 -6.42
C GLY A 302 -1.83 -13.17 -5.67
N LEU A 303 -2.66 -12.30 -6.25
CA LEU A 303 -3.13 -11.08 -5.59
C LEU A 303 -3.95 -11.41 -4.33
N LYS A 304 -4.95 -12.30 -4.44
CA LYS A 304 -5.79 -12.75 -3.33
C LYS A 304 -4.95 -13.39 -2.23
N GLY A 305 -4.08 -14.34 -2.61
CA GLY A 305 -3.21 -15.03 -1.65
C GLY A 305 -2.29 -14.09 -0.89
N ALA A 306 -1.68 -13.12 -1.57
CA ALA A 306 -0.83 -12.11 -0.94
C ALA A 306 -1.60 -11.20 0.04
N MET A 307 -2.79 -10.75 -0.34
CA MET A 307 -3.67 -9.95 0.53
C MET A 307 -3.99 -10.68 1.81
N GLN A 308 -4.44 -11.94 1.70
CA GLN A 308 -4.82 -12.79 2.82
C GLN A 308 -3.63 -13.12 3.72
N ALA A 309 -2.51 -13.53 3.14
CA ALA A 309 -1.30 -13.86 3.89
C ALA A 309 -0.76 -12.64 4.66
N ASN A 310 -0.73 -11.46 4.04
CA ASN A 310 -0.32 -10.23 4.71
C ASN A 310 -1.27 -9.83 5.86
N ALA A 311 -2.59 -10.00 5.67
CA ALA A 311 -3.57 -9.74 6.72
C ALA A 311 -3.37 -10.70 7.91
N MET A 312 -3.06 -11.98 7.66
CA MET A 312 -2.81 -13.01 8.68
C MET A 312 -1.52 -12.81 9.46
N VAL A 313 -0.49 -12.22 8.87
CA VAL A 313 0.76 -11.90 9.57
C VAL A 313 0.57 -10.77 10.58
N GLY A 314 -0.33 -9.84 10.32
CA GLY A 314 -0.61 -8.73 11.23
C GLY A 314 0.51 -7.69 11.30
N GLY A 315 0.66 -7.06 12.46
CA GLY A 315 1.53 -5.90 12.65
C GLY A 315 1.02 -4.68 11.89
N ASP A 316 1.91 -3.87 11.33
CA ASP A 316 1.54 -2.81 10.38
C ASP A 316 1.33 -3.39 8.97
N ASN A 317 0.39 -4.31 8.88
CA ASN A 317 0.05 -4.99 7.64
C ASN A 317 -0.61 -4.05 6.61
N ALA A 318 -1.25 -2.99 7.06
CA ALA A 318 -1.87 -1.99 6.19
C ALA A 318 -0.81 -1.21 5.38
N SER A 319 0.28 -0.78 6.00
CA SER A 319 1.40 -0.16 5.30
C SER A 319 1.98 -1.06 4.19
N ARG A 320 2.17 -2.35 4.49
CA ARG A 320 2.65 -3.32 3.49
C ARG A 320 1.62 -3.56 2.39
N SER A 321 0.33 -3.61 2.75
CA SER A 321 -0.76 -3.94 1.82
C SER A 321 -0.88 -2.99 0.67
N ILE A 322 -0.63 -1.68 0.89
CA ILE A 322 -0.64 -0.68 -0.20
C ILE A 322 0.39 -1.06 -1.28
N ALA A 323 1.62 -1.37 -0.89
CA ALA A 323 2.66 -1.76 -1.84
C ALA A 323 2.35 -3.10 -2.53
N ILE A 324 1.94 -4.11 -1.75
CA ILE A 324 1.61 -5.45 -2.26
C ILE A 324 0.46 -5.37 -3.27
N GLY A 325 -0.64 -4.74 -2.86
CA GLY A 325 -1.84 -4.62 -3.69
C GLY A 325 -1.60 -3.77 -4.94
N MET A 326 -0.83 -2.68 -4.82
CA MET A 326 -0.47 -1.82 -5.95
C MET A 326 0.34 -2.57 -7.01
N VAL A 327 1.40 -3.27 -6.63
CA VAL A 327 2.28 -3.97 -7.58
C VAL A 327 1.60 -5.20 -8.16
N LEU A 328 1.00 -6.07 -7.32
CA LEU A 328 0.33 -7.27 -7.80
C LEU A 328 -0.96 -6.96 -8.54
N GLY A 329 -1.70 -5.92 -8.13
CA GLY A 329 -2.86 -5.43 -8.84
C GLY A 329 -2.52 -4.89 -10.23
N ALA A 330 -1.40 -4.14 -10.35
CA ALA A 330 -0.88 -3.74 -11.66
C ALA A 330 -0.50 -4.93 -12.54
N TYR A 331 0.09 -5.96 -11.95
CA TYR A 331 0.55 -7.14 -12.68
C TYR A 331 -0.57 -8.06 -13.14
N LYS A 332 -1.57 -8.28 -12.29
CA LYS A 332 -2.67 -9.21 -12.52
C LYS A 332 -3.92 -8.55 -13.14
N GLY A 333 -4.01 -7.21 -13.06
CA GLY A 333 -5.19 -6.45 -13.50
C GLY A 333 -6.31 -6.41 -12.44
N VAL A 334 -7.29 -5.53 -12.66
CA VAL A 334 -8.41 -5.29 -11.71
C VAL A 334 -9.33 -6.52 -11.56
N GLU A 335 -9.43 -7.36 -12.57
CA GLU A 335 -10.26 -8.57 -12.56
C GLU A 335 -9.69 -9.69 -11.66
N ALA A 336 -8.43 -9.57 -11.22
CA ALA A 336 -7.84 -10.48 -10.24
C ALA A 336 -8.30 -10.20 -8.79
N ILE A 337 -9.01 -9.10 -8.56
CA ILE A 337 -9.61 -8.79 -7.25
C ILE A 337 -10.86 -9.67 -7.09
N PRO A 338 -10.98 -10.43 -5.97
CA PRO A 338 -12.13 -11.29 -5.74
C PRO A 338 -13.46 -10.54 -5.84
N PRO A 339 -14.46 -11.07 -6.58
CA PRO A 339 -15.76 -10.39 -6.74
C PRO A 339 -16.43 -10.01 -5.42
N GLU A 340 -16.35 -10.90 -4.43
CA GLU A 340 -16.91 -10.68 -3.10
C GLU A 340 -16.26 -9.49 -2.36
N LEU A 341 -14.98 -9.19 -2.62
CA LEU A 341 -14.31 -8.00 -2.09
C LEU A 341 -14.68 -6.75 -2.89
N LYS A 342 -14.83 -6.86 -4.22
CA LYS A 342 -15.35 -5.75 -5.04
C LYS A 342 -16.72 -5.27 -4.55
N GLU A 343 -17.64 -6.22 -4.34
CA GLU A 343 -19.04 -5.95 -3.96
C GLU A 343 -19.18 -5.37 -2.55
N THR A 344 -18.28 -5.73 -1.63
CA THR A 344 -18.35 -5.36 -0.22
C THR A 344 -17.39 -4.23 0.17
N PHE A 345 -16.57 -3.72 -0.74
CA PHE A 345 -15.72 -2.56 -0.50
C PHE A 345 -16.57 -1.27 -0.55
N ASP A 346 -16.69 -0.58 0.56
CA ASP A 346 -17.59 0.57 0.74
C ASP A 346 -17.42 1.69 -0.29
N GLN A 347 -16.21 1.87 -0.83
CA GLN A 347 -15.86 3.00 -1.68
C GLN A 347 -15.57 2.61 -3.13
N TRP A 348 -15.91 1.38 -3.58
CA TRP A 348 -15.59 0.92 -4.92
C TRP A 348 -16.11 1.88 -6.00
N THR A 349 -17.42 2.06 -6.07
CA THR A 349 -18.07 2.91 -7.08
C THR A 349 -17.60 4.36 -7.00
N TYR A 350 -17.41 4.89 -5.79
CA TYR A 350 -16.91 6.24 -5.59
C TYR A 350 -15.50 6.42 -6.17
N CYS A 351 -14.59 5.52 -5.86
CA CYS A 351 -13.22 5.55 -6.39
C CYS A 351 -13.17 5.33 -7.90
N GLU A 352 -14.01 4.45 -8.43
CA GLU A 352 -14.11 4.19 -9.87
C GLU A 352 -14.49 5.46 -10.65
N ILE A 353 -15.54 6.15 -10.21
CA ILE A 353 -15.97 7.44 -10.81
C ILE A 353 -14.86 8.49 -10.79
N LEU A 354 -14.07 8.54 -9.71
CA LEU A 354 -12.96 9.49 -9.61
C LEU A 354 -11.78 9.10 -10.49
N LEU A 355 -11.44 7.81 -10.55
CA LEU A 355 -10.36 7.31 -11.40
C LEU A 355 -10.62 7.58 -12.89
N GLU A 356 -11.87 7.42 -13.35
CA GLU A 356 -12.26 7.66 -14.74
C GLU A 356 -12.12 9.12 -15.17
N LYS A 357 -12.06 10.06 -14.23
CA LYS A 357 -11.74 11.46 -14.51
C LYS A 357 -10.26 11.70 -14.81
N LEU A 358 -9.37 10.77 -14.40
CA LEU A 358 -7.94 10.97 -14.52
C LEU A 358 -7.44 10.80 -15.97
N PRO A 359 -6.43 11.57 -16.40
CA PRO A 359 -6.06 11.72 -17.81
C PRO A 359 -5.78 10.44 -18.56
N LEU A 360 -5.15 9.43 -17.90
CA LEU A 360 -4.77 8.19 -18.57
C LEU A 360 -5.93 7.19 -18.70
N LEU A 361 -6.95 7.27 -17.84
CA LEU A 361 -8.14 6.44 -17.89
C LEU A 361 -9.26 7.08 -18.71
N ARG A 362 -9.42 8.40 -18.66
CA ARG A 362 -10.40 9.14 -19.49
C ARG A 362 -10.19 8.93 -20.99
N LYS A 363 -8.96 8.71 -21.46
CA LYS A 363 -8.65 8.41 -22.86
C LYS A 363 -9.28 7.10 -23.35
N VAL A 364 -9.47 6.12 -22.46
CA VAL A 364 -10.06 4.82 -22.79
C VAL A 364 -11.58 4.95 -22.93
N THR A 365 -12.23 5.66 -22.03
CA THR A 365 -13.69 5.88 -22.04
C THR A 365 -14.17 6.59 -23.31
N ASN A 366 -13.32 7.41 -23.94
CA ASN A 366 -13.63 8.09 -25.19
C ASN A 366 -13.48 7.18 -26.42
N LEU A 367 -12.72 6.08 -26.35
CA LEU A 367 -12.60 5.09 -27.42
C LEU A 367 -13.85 4.19 -27.52
N ASP A 368 -14.59 4.00 -26.43
CA ASP A 368 -15.81 3.21 -26.39
C ASP A 368 -17.04 3.99 -26.89
N GLN A 369 -16.89 5.30 -27.20
CA GLN A 369 -17.99 6.18 -27.66
C GLN A 369 -17.90 6.55 -29.16
N ASP A 370 -16.82 6.19 -29.85
CA ASP A 370 -16.61 6.35 -31.30
C ASP A 370 -16.76 5.01 -32.04
#